data_88319a7743fad6cd4c14e2c890b5e49d
#
_entry.id   88319a7743fad6cd4c14e2c890b5e49d
#
_cell.length_a   1.000
_cell.length_b   1.000
_cell.length_c   1.000
_cell.angle_alpha   90.00
_cell.angle_beta   90.00
_cell.angle_gamma   90.00
#
_symmetry.space_group_name_H-M   'P 1'
#
loop_
_entity.id
_entity.type
_entity.pdbx_description
1 polymer ?
#
loop_
_entity_poly.entity_id
_entity_poly.type
_entity_poly.pdbx_seq_one_letter_code
_entity_poly.pdbx_strand_id
1 'polypeptide(L)'
;MKERVTLTLDSNILKKIDSGVNGFKIKNRSHAVELLIMKALGANVPKKAVILAGGKGTRLRPITYEIPKALIPVHGKTLTEHLFDLFKKYDIKDIIMAVGHMKEKIEEHFADGSRFGIKLNYIEENEPLGTAGPLKLGKNMLTESFIVSNGDELKDINIEEMYQLHKESNALATIALTTVEDPSKYGVARLSGSKILEFVEKPKKEEAPSKLINSGFYIMEPEVIDLIPKGFAMLEKDVFPKLAKMGRLFGYPFSGQWFDTGNIERYEKALKEWKDIK
;
A
#
# COMPACT_ATOMS: atom_id res chain seq x y z
N MET A 1 22.06 8.75 -6.55
CA MET A 1 23.54 8.67 -6.35
C MET A 1 23.83 9.06 -4.91
N LYS A 2 24.70 8.33 -4.14
CA LYS A 2 25.06 8.73 -2.77
C LYS A 2 26.34 9.55 -2.82
N GLU A 3 26.33 10.69 -2.11
CA GLU A 3 27.49 11.56 -1.95
C GLU A 3 28.11 11.37 -0.58
N ARG A 4 29.43 11.56 -0.49
CA ARG A 4 30.15 11.47 0.78
C ARG A 4 30.15 12.84 1.47
N VAL A 5 29.60 12.89 2.68
CA VAL A 5 29.59 14.09 3.52
C VAL A 5 30.31 13.81 4.84
N THR A 6 31.10 14.77 5.33
CA THR A 6 31.73 14.71 6.64
C THR A 6 30.96 15.60 7.61
N LEU A 7 30.55 15.03 8.76
CA LEU A 7 29.79 15.75 9.79
C LEU A 7 30.58 15.71 11.12
N THR A 8 30.57 16.82 11.84
CA THR A 8 31.05 16.92 13.23
C THR A 8 29.81 16.90 14.12
N LEU A 9 29.75 15.92 15.05
CA LEU A 9 28.61 15.72 15.95
C LEU A 9 29.11 15.67 17.39
N ASP A 10 28.26 16.10 18.32
CA ASP A 10 28.52 15.96 19.77
C ASP A 10 28.71 14.47 20.14
N SER A 11 29.62 14.21 21.09
CA SER A 11 29.98 12.84 21.49
C SER A 11 28.81 12.06 22.11
N ASN A 12 27.88 12.74 22.81
CA ASN A 12 26.69 12.09 23.37
C ASN A 12 25.68 11.73 22.30
N ILE A 13 25.54 12.56 21.25
CA ILE A 13 24.71 12.26 20.07
C ILE A 13 25.29 11.06 19.33
N LEU A 14 26.61 11.02 19.11
CA LEU A 14 27.29 9.88 18.48
C LEU A 14 27.07 8.57 19.25
N LYS A 15 27.17 8.58 20.57
CA LYS A 15 26.91 7.39 21.42
C LYS A 15 25.45 6.90 21.23
N LYS A 16 24.48 7.82 21.21
CA LYS A 16 23.06 7.47 20.95
C LYS A 16 22.84 6.87 19.56
N ILE A 17 23.49 7.41 18.54
CA ILE A 17 23.45 6.86 17.19
C ILE A 17 24.06 5.46 17.16
N ASP A 18 25.23 5.27 17.76
CA ASP A 18 25.94 3.98 17.79
C ASP A 18 25.14 2.90 18.54
N SER A 19 24.44 3.27 19.62
CA SER A 19 23.59 2.32 20.36
C SER A 19 22.42 1.78 19.53
N GLY A 20 22.01 2.48 18.47
CA GLY A 20 20.98 2.03 17.53
C GLY A 20 21.49 1.08 16.44
N VAL A 21 22.82 1.01 16.24
CA VAL A 21 23.41 0.13 15.22
C VAL A 21 23.37 -1.32 15.68
N ASN A 22 22.69 -2.18 14.94
CA ASN A 22 22.52 -3.61 15.28
C ASN A 22 23.03 -4.57 14.21
N GLY A 23 23.63 -4.06 13.13
CA GLY A 23 24.19 -4.85 12.03
C GLY A 23 23.16 -5.45 11.05
N PHE A 24 21.88 -5.46 11.44
CA PHE A 24 20.78 -6.00 10.64
C PHE A 24 19.89 -4.89 10.07
N LYS A 25 19.02 -4.30 10.89
CA LYS A 25 18.13 -3.20 10.48
C LYS A 25 18.91 -1.92 10.26
N ILE A 26 19.83 -1.61 11.14
CA ILE A 26 20.72 -0.45 11.05
C ILE A 26 22.17 -0.96 10.91
N LYS A 27 22.66 -0.96 9.67
CA LYS A 27 23.90 -1.66 9.27
C LYS A 27 25.17 -1.04 9.87
N ASN A 28 25.21 0.27 9.94
CA ASN A 28 26.37 1.03 10.44
C ASN A 28 25.96 2.46 10.82
N ARG A 29 26.90 3.23 11.36
CA ARG A 29 26.68 4.63 11.79
C ARG A 29 26.17 5.53 10.66
N SER A 30 26.74 5.45 9.46
CA SER A 30 26.30 6.26 8.32
C SER A 30 24.86 5.97 7.95
N HIS A 31 24.45 4.71 7.98
CA HIS A 31 23.06 4.29 7.75
C HIS A 31 22.14 4.80 8.88
N ALA A 32 22.57 4.76 10.15
CA ALA A 32 21.81 5.32 11.26
C ALA A 32 21.58 6.84 11.11
N VAL A 33 22.61 7.57 10.73
CA VAL A 33 22.53 9.02 10.48
C VAL A 33 21.60 9.31 9.30
N GLU A 34 21.73 8.59 8.19
CA GLU A 34 20.87 8.73 7.03
C GLU A 34 19.39 8.55 7.40
N LEU A 35 19.04 7.49 8.14
CA LEU A 35 17.68 7.23 8.60
C LEU A 35 17.13 8.35 9.52
N LEU A 36 17.96 8.85 10.43
CA LEU A 36 17.57 9.96 11.31
C LEU A 36 17.31 11.26 10.52
N ILE A 37 18.17 11.56 9.55
CA ILE A 37 18.00 12.72 8.67
C ILE A 37 16.74 12.56 7.82
N MET A 38 16.53 11.40 7.20
CA MET A 38 15.31 11.11 6.43
C MET A 38 14.05 11.30 7.27
N LYS A 39 14.07 10.80 8.51
CA LYS A 39 12.96 10.99 9.45
C LYS A 39 12.74 12.46 9.81
N ALA A 40 13.79 13.19 10.12
CA ALA A 40 13.73 14.62 10.45
C ALA A 40 13.21 15.48 9.28
N LEU A 41 13.56 15.11 8.05
CA LEU A 41 13.07 15.75 6.82
C LEU A 41 11.70 15.23 6.37
N GLY A 42 11.12 14.25 7.09
CA GLY A 42 9.89 13.58 6.68
C GLY A 42 10.01 12.83 5.35
N ALA A 43 11.23 12.40 4.98
CA ALA A 43 11.53 11.68 3.73
C ALA A 43 11.57 10.14 3.91
N ASN A 44 11.13 9.65 5.08
CA ASN A 44 11.14 8.24 5.47
C ASN A 44 9.89 7.47 5.04
N VAL A 45 8.91 8.13 4.43
CA VAL A 45 7.70 7.55 3.85
C VAL A 45 7.28 8.33 2.62
N PRO A 46 6.53 7.72 1.67
CA PRO A 46 5.89 8.46 0.59
C PRO A 46 4.93 9.49 1.17
N LYS A 47 4.82 10.67 0.54
CA LYS A 47 3.95 11.76 1.02
C LYS A 47 2.52 11.64 0.51
N LYS A 48 2.29 10.76 -0.48
CA LYS A 48 1.02 10.62 -1.17
C LYS A 48 0.54 9.18 -1.17
N ALA A 49 -0.77 8.99 -0.99
CA ALA A 49 -1.41 7.69 -1.09
C ALA A 49 -2.60 7.72 -2.06
N VAL A 50 -2.78 6.63 -2.80
CA VAL A 50 -3.96 6.37 -3.64
C VAL A 50 -4.76 5.25 -3.01
N ILE A 51 -6.07 5.45 -2.83
CA ILE A 51 -7.02 4.43 -2.40
C ILE A 51 -7.88 4.03 -3.59
N LEU A 52 -7.85 2.75 -3.95
CA LEU A 52 -8.68 2.20 -5.01
C LEU A 52 -10.08 1.86 -4.46
N ALA A 53 -11.07 2.67 -4.77
CA ALA A 53 -12.44 2.59 -4.23
C ALA A 53 -13.54 2.53 -5.31
N GLY A 54 -13.21 2.32 -6.59
CA GLY A 54 -14.15 2.32 -7.71
C GLY A 54 -15.01 1.05 -7.85
N GLY A 55 -14.77 0.01 -7.05
CA GLY A 55 -15.37 -1.32 -7.20
C GLY A 55 -16.83 -1.42 -6.78
N LYS A 56 -17.63 -2.25 -7.48
CA LYS A 56 -19.08 -2.47 -7.21
C LYS A 56 -19.39 -3.26 -5.94
N GLY A 57 -18.42 -3.95 -5.33
CA GLY A 57 -18.62 -4.73 -4.11
C GLY A 57 -19.65 -5.87 -4.21
N THR A 58 -19.85 -6.47 -5.40
CA THR A 58 -20.95 -7.43 -5.68
C THR A 58 -21.02 -8.63 -4.74
N ARG A 59 -19.88 -9.05 -4.17
CA ARG A 59 -19.80 -10.18 -3.23
C ARG A 59 -20.28 -9.85 -1.80
N LEU A 60 -20.53 -8.57 -1.50
CA LEU A 60 -21.08 -8.08 -0.24
C LEU A 60 -22.58 -7.70 -0.35
N ARG A 61 -23.22 -8.02 -1.47
CA ARG A 61 -24.67 -7.83 -1.59
C ARG A 61 -25.40 -8.69 -0.55
N PRO A 62 -26.50 -8.16 0.06
CA PRO A 62 -27.25 -6.97 -0.35
C PRO A 62 -26.69 -5.63 0.17
N ILE A 63 -25.72 -5.60 1.11
CA ILE A 63 -25.19 -4.37 1.74
C ILE A 63 -24.77 -3.35 0.67
N THR A 64 -24.05 -3.79 -0.36
CA THR A 64 -23.52 -2.92 -1.40
C THR A 64 -24.53 -2.54 -2.50
N TYR A 65 -25.81 -2.81 -2.33
CA TYR A 65 -26.85 -2.15 -3.10
C TYR A 65 -27.07 -0.70 -2.66
N GLU A 66 -26.89 -0.44 -1.36
CA GLU A 66 -27.20 0.86 -0.76
C GLU A 66 -25.93 1.64 -0.34
N ILE A 67 -24.86 0.93 0.03
CA ILE A 67 -23.66 1.53 0.59
C ILE A 67 -22.46 1.13 -0.27
N PRO A 68 -21.68 2.10 -0.85
CA PRO A 68 -20.45 1.76 -1.56
C PRO A 68 -19.47 1.09 -0.60
N LYS A 69 -18.69 0.12 -1.10
CA LYS A 69 -17.82 -0.71 -0.26
C LYS A 69 -16.88 0.10 0.64
N ALA A 70 -16.37 1.22 0.15
CA ALA A 70 -15.50 2.13 0.89
C ALA A 70 -16.14 2.69 2.17
N LEU A 71 -17.47 2.77 2.21
CA LEU A 71 -18.24 3.30 3.36
C LEU A 71 -18.80 2.21 4.29
N ILE A 72 -18.51 0.94 4.04
CA ILE A 72 -18.95 -0.15 4.94
C ILE A 72 -18.28 0.02 6.31
N PRO A 73 -19.05 0.00 7.42
CA PRO A 73 -18.51 0.28 8.74
C PRO A 73 -17.86 -0.93 9.39
N VAL A 74 -16.74 -0.70 10.06
CA VAL A 74 -16.12 -1.64 11.02
C VAL A 74 -15.81 -0.85 12.29
N HIS A 75 -16.30 -1.29 13.45
CA HIS A 75 -16.08 -0.64 14.76
C HIS A 75 -16.38 0.89 14.76
N GLY A 76 -17.45 1.29 14.08
CA GLY A 76 -17.89 2.70 14.06
C GLY A 76 -17.14 3.61 13.08
N LYS A 77 -16.17 3.09 12.31
CA LYS A 77 -15.47 3.78 11.22
C LYS A 77 -15.69 3.05 9.91
N THR A 78 -15.66 3.76 8.81
CA THR A 78 -15.69 3.12 7.49
C THR A 78 -14.36 2.41 7.19
N LEU A 79 -14.36 1.45 6.25
CA LEU A 79 -13.13 0.79 5.78
C LEU A 79 -12.07 1.81 5.34
N THR A 80 -12.49 2.88 4.69
CA THR A 80 -11.59 3.96 4.24
C THR A 80 -11.04 4.78 5.40
N GLU A 81 -11.83 5.06 6.46
CA GLU A 81 -11.35 5.79 7.65
C GLU A 81 -10.25 5.02 8.39
N HIS A 82 -10.30 3.69 8.41
CA HIS A 82 -9.19 2.88 8.95
C HIS A 82 -7.91 3.06 8.14
N LEU A 83 -7.99 3.21 6.80
CA LEU A 83 -6.82 3.53 5.98
C LEU A 83 -6.32 4.96 6.25
N PHE A 84 -7.22 5.92 6.47
CA PHE A 84 -6.83 7.28 6.86
C PHE A 84 -6.07 7.27 8.20
N ASP A 85 -6.51 6.47 9.18
CA ASP A 85 -5.79 6.33 10.45
C ASP A 85 -4.41 5.70 10.27
N LEU A 86 -4.29 4.67 9.43
CA LEU A 86 -2.99 4.10 9.07
C LEU A 86 -2.08 5.16 8.43
N PHE A 87 -2.57 5.94 7.48
CA PHE A 87 -1.77 6.96 6.80
C PHE A 87 -1.38 8.11 7.75
N LYS A 88 -2.30 8.57 8.59
CA LYS A 88 -2.02 9.62 9.59
C LYS A 88 -0.97 9.23 10.60
N LYS A 89 -0.91 7.96 11.01
CA LYS A 89 0.14 7.41 11.89
C LYS A 89 1.55 7.70 11.35
N TYR A 90 1.69 7.79 10.02
CA TYR A 90 2.95 8.09 9.33
C TYR A 90 3.01 9.50 8.73
N ASP A 91 2.12 10.41 9.16
CA ASP A 91 2.02 11.80 8.66
C ASP A 91 1.78 11.90 7.14
N ILE A 92 1.12 10.89 6.55
CA ILE A 92 0.72 10.87 5.15
C ILE A 92 -0.69 11.45 5.06
N LYS A 93 -0.81 12.69 4.57
CA LYS A 93 -2.06 13.46 4.56
C LYS A 93 -2.57 13.82 3.17
N ASP A 94 -1.75 13.71 2.12
CA ASP A 94 -2.17 13.95 0.73
C ASP A 94 -2.69 12.62 0.14
N ILE A 95 -4.00 12.46 0.09
CA ILE A 95 -4.66 11.23 -0.30
C ILE A 95 -5.48 11.47 -1.58
N ILE A 96 -5.44 10.50 -2.48
CA ILE A 96 -6.24 10.47 -3.69
C ILE A 96 -7.15 9.24 -3.59
N MET A 97 -8.45 9.41 -3.81
CA MET A 97 -9.37 8.30 -3.97
C MET A 97 -9.73 8.10 -5.42
N ALA A 98 -9.47 6.91 -5.96
CA ALA A 98 -10.02 6.49 -7.24
C ALA A 98 -11.45 5.96 -7.01
N VAL A 99 -12.45 6.66 -7.51
CA VAL A 99 -13.87 6.42 -7.28
C VAL A 99 -14.60 6.15 -8.59
N GLY A 100 -15.61 5.30 -8.54
CA GLY A 100 -16.43 4.94 -9.72
C GLY A 100 -17.86 4.63 -9.31
N HIS A 101 -18.15 3.40 -8.91
CA HIS A 101 -19.51 3.02 -8.50
C HIS A 101 -19.96 3.76 -7.25
N MET A 102 -21.11 4.45 -7.32
CA MET A 102 -21.71 5.27 -6.25
C MET A 102 -20.74 6.36 -5.74
N LYS A 103 -19.93 6.95 -6.62
CA LYS A 103 -18.92 7.96 -6.27
C LYS A 103 -19.52 9.14 -5.51
N GLU A 104 -20.74 9.56 -5.85
CA GLU A 104 -21.41 10.69 -5.23
C GLU A 104 -21.57 10.48 -3.71
N LYS A 105 -21.91 9.27 -3.27
CA LYS A 105 -22.01 8.94 -1.84
C LYS A 105 -20.64 8.98 -1.14
N ILE A 106 -19.57 8.58 -1.84
CA ILE A 106 -18.21 8.64 -1.31
C ILE A 106 -17.75 10.08 -1.17
N GLU A 107 -17.96 10.89 -2.21
CA GLU A 107 -17.61 12.31 -2.23
C GLU A 107 -18.41 13.13 -1.23
N GLU A 108 -19.72 12.87 -1.07
CA GLU A 108 -20.55 13.49 -0.04
C GLU A 108 -20.05 13.15 1.36
N HIS A 109 -19.66 11.88 1.60
CA HIS A 109 -19.21 11.44 2.91
C HIS A 109 -17.85 11.99 3.29
N PHE A 110 -16.85 11.99 2.39
CA PHE A 110 -15.48 12.38 2.71
C PHE A 110 -15.14 13.82 2.38
N ALA A 111 -15.88 14.45 1.46
CA ALA A 111 -15.65 15.82 0.96
C ALA A 111 -14.17 16.05 0.59
N ASP A 112 -13.55 17.11 1.06
CA ASP A 112 -12.13 17.44 0.86
C ASP A 112 -11.18 16.76 1.88
N GLY A 113 -11.71 15.91 2.77
CA GLY A 113 -10.95 15.19 3.79
C GLY A 113 -10.60 15.99 5.03
N SER A 114 -10.87 17.31 5.07
CA SER A 114 -10.45 18.21 6.17
C SER A 114 -10.95 17.76 7.54
N ARG A 115 -12.19 17.26 7.65
CA ARG A 115 -12.75 16.76 8.92
C ARG A 115 -12.05 15.50 9.44
N PHE A 116 -11.30 14.78 8.59
CA PHE A 116 -10.49 13.62 8.96
C PHE A 116 -9.01 13.97 9.18
N GLY A 117 -8.63 15.25 9.02
CA GLY A 117 -7.26 15.74 9.16
C GLY A 117 -6.35 15.36 7.99
N ILE A 118 -6.92 15.18 6.80
CA ILE A 118 -6.23 14.86 5.54
C ILE A 118 -6.66 15.85 4.44
N LYS A 119 -5.91 15.86 3.34
CA LYS A 119 -6.29 16.49 2.08
C LYS A 119 -6.68 15.41 1.10
N LEU A 120 -7.92 15.41 0.65
CA LEU A 120 -8.46 14.40 -0.25
C LEU A 120 -8.71 14.98 -1.64
N ASN A 121 -8.22 14.29 -2.66
CA ASN A 121 -8.51 14.53 -4.05
C ASN A 121 -9.14 13.27 -4.67
N TYR A 122 -9.82 13.41 -5.80
CA TYR A 122 -10.50 12.31 -6.45
C TYR A 122 -9.99 12.07 -7.87
N ILE A 123 -9.92 10.79 -8.27
CA ILE A 123 -9.81 10.34 -9.64
C ILE A 123 -11.12 9.65 -9.95
N GLU A 124 -11.92 10.23 -10.84
CA GLU A 124 -13.23 9.70 -11.18
C GLU A 124 -13.13 8.74 -12.38
N GLU A 125 -13.63 7.52 -12.17
CA GLU A 125 -13.74 6.49 -13.22
C GLU A 125 -15.15 6.53 -13.80
N ASN A 126 -15.31 6.98 -15.06
CA ASN A 126 -16.59 6.96 -15.77
C ASN A 126 -16.99 5.53 -16.18
N GLU A 127 -16.01 4.66 -16.32
CA GLU A 127 -16.15 3.22 -16.54
C GLU A 127 -15.11 2.47 -15.72
N PRO A 128 -15.32 1.21 -15.35
CA PRO A 128 -14.34 0.45 -14.59
C PRO A 128 -12.99 0.35 -15.33
N LEU A 129 -11.92 0.84 -14.72
CA LEU A 129 -10.57 0.84 -15.30
C LEU A 129 -9.64 -0.22 -14.69
N GLY A 130 -10.13 -1.04 -13.78
CA GLY A 130 -9.32 -2.06 -13.06
C GLY A 130 -8.47 -1.45 -11.95
N THR A 131 -7.45 -2.18 -11.48
CA THR A 131 -6.58 -1.72 -10.38
C THR A 131 -5.45 -0.80 -10.84
N ALA A 132 -5.09 -0.81 -12.13
CA ALA A 132 -4.02 0.00 -12.69
C ALA A 132 -4.51 1.23 -13.46
N GLY A 133 -5.64 1.13 -14.17
CA GLY A 133 -6.15 2.22 -15.01
C GLY A 133 -6.33 3.56 -14.29
N PRO A 134 -6.87 3.60 -13.06
CA PRO A 134 -6.98 4.83 -12.29
C PRO A 134 -5.64 5.53 -12.05
N LEU A 135 -4.55 4.77 -11.83
CA LEU A 135 -3.22 5.35 -11.66
C LEU A 135 -2.74 6.06 -12.92
N LYS A 136 -3.05 5.50 -14.10
CA LYS A 136 -2.72 6.13 -15.37
C LYS A 136 -3.53 7.40 -15.61
N LEU A 137 -4.79 7.41 -15.20
CA LEU A 137 -5.67 8.58 -15.26
C LEU A 137 -5.15 9.70 -14.36
N GLY A 138 -4.66 9.34 -13.15
CA GLY A 138 -4.08 10.25 -12.17
C GLY A 138 -2.58 10.56 -12.34
N LYS A 139 -1.94 10.24 -13.48
CA LYS A 139 -0.49 10.36 -13.69
C LYS A 139 0.08 11.71 -13.24
N ASN A 140 -0.59 12.81 -13.58
CA ASN A 140 -0.10 14.17 -13.28
C ASN A 140 -0.08 14.48 -11.78
N MET A 141 -0.77 13.68 -10.94
CA MET A 141 -0.82 13.83 -9.50
C MET A 141 0.24 12.95 -8.80
N LEU A 142 0.86 12.00 -9.51
CA LEU A 142 1.74 10.95 -8.99
C LEU A 142 3.17 11.15 -9.52
N THR A 143 3.84 12.21 -9.05
CA THR A 143 5.17 12.66 -9.54
C THR A 143 6.35 12.22 -8.67
N GLU A 144 6.07 11.61 -7.51
CA GLU A 144 7.05 11.09 -6.55
C GLU A 144 6.66 9.66 -6.18
N SER A 145 7.49 8.96 -5.39
CA SER A 145 7.09 7.65 -4.81
C SER A 145 5.76 7.79 -4.08
N PHE A 146 4.82 6.90 -4.34
CA PHE A 146 3.47 6.94 -3.77
C PHE A 146 3.02 5.56 -3.27
N ILE A 147 2.07 5.59 -2.35
CA ILE A 147 1.38 4.39 -1.88
C ILE A 147 0.15 4.14 -2.74
N VAL A 148 -0.16 2.86 -3.00
CA VAL A 148 -1.46 2.43 -3.50
C VAL A 148 -2.04 1.41 -2.54
N SER A 149 -3.29 1.59 -2.15
CA SER A 149 -4.02 0.65 -1.29
C SER A 149 -5.37 0.30 -1.88
N ASN A 150 -5.70 -1.00 -1.85
CA ASN A 150 -7.09 -1.40 -2.03
C ASN A 150 -7.93 -0.81 -0.89
N GLY A 151 -9.09 -0.23 -1.23
CA GLY A 151 -10.01 0.42 -0.29
C GLY A 151 -10.92 -0.54 0.46
N ASP A 152 -10.74 -1.85 0.29
CA ASP A 152 -11.64 -2.89 0.80
C ASP A 152 -10.96 -3.87 1.77
N GLU A 153 -9.85 -3.48 2.35
CA GLU A 153 -9.07 -4.30 3.28
C GLU A 153 -8.64 -3.48 4.50
N LEU A 154 -8.66 -4.11 5.66
CA LEU A 154 -8.09 -3.57 6.90
C LEU A 154 -6.68 -4.11 7.06
N LYS A 155 -5.73 -3.24 7.42
CA LYS A 155 -4.33 -3.64 7.54
C LYS A 155 -3.54 -2.74 8.49
N ASP A 156 -2.60 -3.33 9.23
CA ASP A 156 -1.60 -2.62 10.03
C ASP A 156 -0.21 -2.98 9.50
N ILE A 157 0.38 -2.06 8.76
CA ILE A 157 1.65 -2.24 8.03
C ILE A 157 2.65 -1.19 8.51
N ASN A 158 3.90 -1.59 8.75
CA ASN A 158 4.98 -0.64 8.99
C ASN A 158 5.43 -0.02 7.66
N ILE A 159 4.88 1.16 7.35
CA ILE A 159 5.14 1.87 6.09
C ILE A 159 6.60 2.36 6.02
N GLU A 160 7.21 2.77 7.15
CA GLU A 160 8.62 3.19 7.19
C GLU A 160 9.56 2.04 6.78
N GLU A 161 9.39 0.86 7.39
CA GLU A 161 10.21 -0.32 7.04
C GLU A 161 10.00 -0.76 5.59
N MET A 162 8.75 -0.74 5.12
CA MET A 162 8.43 -1.09 3.73
C MET A 162 9.06 -0.10 2.74
N TYR A 163 9.03 1.21 3.04
CA TYR A 163 9.63 2.23 2.19
C TYR A 163 11.16 2.17 2.20
N GLN A 164 11.76 1.88 3.36
CA GLN A 164 13.19 1.64 3.46
C GLN A 164 13.62 0.48 2.55
N LEU A 165 12.91 -0.67 2.63
CA LEU A 165 13.16 -1.81 1.72
C LEU A 165 13.02 -1.41 0.26
N HIS A 166 11.97 -0.66 -0.08
CA HIS A 166 11.70 -0.17 -1.44
C HIS A 166 12.89 0.64 -1.99
N LYS A 167 13.38 1.60 -1.22
CA LYS A 167 14.52 2.46 -1.62
C LYS A 167 15.85 1.70 -1.68
N GLU A 168 16.14 0.86 -0.68
CA GLU A 168 17.38 0.04 -0.66
C GLU A 168 17.45 -0.96 -1.82
N SER A 169 16.30 -1.48 -2.22
CA SER A 169 16.18 -2.43 -3.33
C SER A 169 16.19 -1.76 -4.71
N ASN A 170 16.14 -0.43 -4.77
CA ASN A 170 15.90 0.32 -6.00
C ASN A 170 14.69 -0.23 -6.77
N ALA A 171 13.60 -0.52 -6.03
CA ALA A 171 12.39 -1.10 -6.57
C ALA A 171 11.63 -0.09 -7.45
N LEU A 172 10.91 -0.58 -8.47
CA LEU A 172 9.85 0.21 -9.12
C LEU A 172 8.51 -0.01 -8.42
N ALA A 173 8.29 -1.21 -7.89
CA ALA A 173 7.16 -1.47 -6.99
C ALA A 173 7.57 -2.44 -5.88
N THR A 174 7.00 -2.23 -4.70
CA THR A 174 7.07 -3.15 -3.56
C THR A 174 5.66 -3.51 -3.14
N ILE A 175 5.37 -4.80 -3.00
CA ILE A 175 4.07 -5.34 -2.57
C ILE A 175 4.17 -5.76 -1.12
N ALA A 176 3.26 -5.29 -0.26
CA ALA A 176 3.09 -5.87 1.06
C ALA A 176 2.46 -7.26 0.94
N LEU A 177 3.09 -8.26 1.55
CA LEU A 177 2.71 -9.66 1.47
C LEU A 177 2.33 -10.19 2.85
N THR A 178 1.26 -10.99 2.89
CA THR A 178 0.87 -11.75 4.09
C THR A 178 0.69 -13.22 3.74
N THR A 179 0.43 -14.07 4.72
CA THR A 179 0.24 -15.51 4.51
C THR A 179 -1.19 -15.92 4.76
N VAL A 180 -1.69 -16.84 3.94
CA VAL A 180 -2.99 -17.49 4.11
C VAL A 180 -2.87 -18.99 3.88
N GLU A 181 -3.84 -19.77 4.38
CA GLU A 181 -3.86 -21.22 4.15
C GLU A 181 -4.21 -21.58 2.70
N ASP A 182 -5.19 -20.87 2.11
CA ASP A 182 -5.61 -21.06 0.72
C ASP A 182 -5.29 -19.79 -0.10
N PRO A 183 -4.20 -19.80 -0.87
CA PRO A 183 -3.79 -18.65 -1.66
C PRO A 183 -4.56 -18.49 -3.00
N SER A 184 -5.40 -19.46 -3.39
CA SER A 184 -6.04 -19.51 -4.71
C SER A 184 -6.97 -18.34 -5.03
N LYS A 185 -7.33 -17.53 -4.03
CA LYS A 185 -8.21 -16.35 -4.20
C LYS A 185 -7.46 -15.04 -4.40
N TYR A 186 -6.14 -15.06 -4.37
CA TYR A 186 -5.27 -13.88 -4.32
C TYR A 186 -4.15 -13.96 -5.35
N GLY A 187 -3.49 -12.85 -5.58
CA GLY A 187 -2.19 -12.84 -6.24
C GLY A 187 -1.13 -13.46 -5.33
N VAL A 188 -0.31 -14.36 -5.84
CA VAL A 188 0.68 -15.12 -5.07
C VAL A 188 2.07 -14.78 -5.56
N ALA A 189 2.99 -14.50 -4.63
CA ALA A 189 4.37 -14.16 -4.92
C ALA A 189 5.34 -15.26 -4.50
N ARG A 190 6.35 -15.55 -5.36
CA ARG A 190 7.51 -16.36 -5.01
C ARG A 190 8.73 -15.47 -4.87
N LEU A 191 9.38 -15.51 -3.71
CA LEU A 191 10.50 -14.66 -3.36
C LEU A 191 11.87 -15.35 -3.47
N SER A 192 12.90 -14.53 -3.72
CA SER A 192 14.31 -14.84 -3.40
C SER A 192 14.85 -13.64 -2.62
N GLY A 193 15.09 -13.81 -1.30
CA GLY A 193 15.21 -12.68 -0.39
C GLY A 193 13.95 -11.84 -0.41
N SER A 194 14.05 -10.54 -0.66
CA SER A 194 12.90 -9.65 -0.85
C SER A 194 12.46 -9.49 -2.31
N LYS A 195 13.24 -10.02 -3.28
CA LYS A 195 12.93 -9.90 -4.70
C LYS A 195 11.82 -10.88 -5.09
N ILE A 196 10.78 -10.39 -5.76
CA ILE A 196 9.74 -11.24 -6.34
C ILE A 196 10.25 -11.79 -7.67
N LEU A 197 10.42 -13.12 -7.71
CA LEU A 197 10.83 -13.84 -8.93
C LEU A 197 9.63 -14.14 -9.83
N GLU A 198 8.47 -14.35 -9.21
CA GLU A 198 7.25 -14.74 -9.91
C GLU A 198 6.03 -14.18 -9.16
N PHE A 199 5.06 -13.68 -9.91
CA PHE A 199 3.78 -13.24 -9.41
C PHE A 199 2.67 -13.84 -10.28
N VAL A 200 1.77 -14.60 -9.65
CA VAL A 200 0.66 -15.30 -10.32
C VAL A 200 -0.66 -14.88 -9.70
N GLU A 201 -1.54 -14.31 -10.50
CA GLU A 201 -2.88 -13.89 -10.04
C GLU A 201 -3.84 -15.08 -10.01
N LYS A 202 -4.35 -15.40 -8.82
CA LYS A 202 -5.34 -16.45 -8.55
C LYS A 202 -4.99 -17.80 -9.17
N PRO A 203 -3.82 -18.38 -8.82
CA PRO A 203 -3.45 -19.70 -9.29
C PRO A 203 -4.42 -20.76 -8.75
N LYS A 204 -4.44 -21.95 -9.36
CA LYS A 204 -5.03 -23.09 -8.68
C LYS A 204 -4.23 -23.39 -7.40
N LYS A 205 -4.88 -23.94 -6.38
CA LYS A 205 -4.26 -24.16 -5.07
C LYS A 205 -2.98 -25.00 -5.17
N GLU A 206 -3.00 -26.02 -6.01
CA GLU A 206 -1.90 -26.96 -6.25
C GLU A 206 -0.76 -26.34 -7.08
N GLU A 207 -1.06 -25.27 -7.83
CA GLU A 207 -0.10 -24.56 -8.71
C GLU A 207 0.44 -23.29 -8.05
N ALA A 208 -0.03 -22.96 -6.84
CA ALA A 208 0.40 -21.75 -6.15
C ALA A 208 1.89 -21.82 -5.80
N PRO A 209 2.71 -20.83 -6.24
CA PRO A 209 4.16 -20.88 -6.05
C PRO A 209 4.60 -20.69 -4.59
N SER A 210 3.69 -20.25 -3.71
CA SER A 210 3.90 -20.09 -2.27
C SER A 210 2.58 -19.87 -1.54
N LYS A 211 2.64 -19.56 -0.22
CA LYS A 211 1.51 -19.06 0.57
C LYS A 211 1.55 -17.55 0.81
N LEU A 212 2.54 -16.84 0.24
CA LEU A 212 2.66 -15.40 0.36
C LEU A 212 1.74 -14.73 -0.67
N ILE A 213 0.74 -14.03 -0.16
CA ILE A 213 -0.28 -13.38 -0.99
C ILE A 213 -0.14 -11.86 -0.99
N ASN A 214 -0.61 -11.27 -2.05
CA ASN A 214 -0.81 -9.84 -2.19
C ASN A 214 -1.86 -9.33 -1.20
N SER A 215 -1.47 -8.40 -0.33
CA SER A 215 -2.35 -7.78 0.66
C SER A 215 -2.98 -6.47 0.19
N GLY A 216 -2.94 -6.18 -1.12
CA GLY A 216 -3.54 -4.97 -1.67
C GLY A 216 -2.92 -3.66 -1.17
N PHE A 217 -1.62 -3.67 -0.85
CA PHE A 217 -0.89 -2.47 -0.43
C PHE A 217 0.48 -2.42 -1.11
N TYR A 218 0.78 -1.30 -1.73
CA TYR A 218 1.94 -1.15 -2.60
C TYR A 218 2.64 0.18 -2.36
N ILE A 219 3.96 0.20 -2.55
CA ILE A 219 4.74 1.42 -2.77
C ILE A 219 5.25 1.37 -4.21
N MET A 220 5.06 2.45 -4.95
CA MET A 220 5.39 2.51 -6.37
C MET A 220 6.16 3.78 -6.70
N GLU A 221 7.04 3.68 -7.69
CA GLU A 221 7.67 4.83 -8.34
C GLU A 221 6.82 5.30 -9.54
N PRO A 222 6.85 6.59 -9.91
CA PRO A 222 6.07 7.15 -11.01
C PRO A 222 6.26 6.43 -12.36
N GLU A 223 7.45 5.88 -12.59
CA GLU A 223 7.81 5.16 -13.82
C GLU A 223 6.93 3.92 -14.06
N VAL A 224 6.34 3.36 -13.00
CA VAL A 224 5.39 2.23 -13.13
C VAL A 224 4.18 2.62 -13.98
N ILE A 225 3.76 3.89 -13.95
CA ILE A 225 2.58 4.38 -14.66
C ILE A 225 2.76 4.26 -16.19
N ASP A 226 3.99 4.38 -16.67
CA ASP A 226 4.30 4.25 -18.10
C ASP A 226 4.16 2.81 -18.62
N LEU A 227 4.25 1.82 -17.74
CA LEU A 227 4.04 0.40 -18.06
C LEU A 227 2.55 0.00 -18.13
N ILE A 228 1.65 0.85 -17.63
CA ILE A 228 0.21 0.58 -17.59
C ILE A 228 -0.38 0.76 -19.01
N PRO A 229 -1.10 -0.22 -19.55
CA PRO A 229 -1.84 -0.09 -20.81
C PRO A 229 -2.88 1.04 -20.76
N LYS A 230 -3.36 1.49 -21.91
CA LYS A 230 -4.51 2.41 -21.99
C LYS A 230 -5.80 1.65 -21.72
N GLY A 231 -6.77 2.30 -21.05
CA GLY A 231 -8.09 1.74 -20.74
C GLY A 231 -8.04 0.80 -19.52
N PHE A 232 -8.83 -0.27 -19.57
CA PHE A 232 -8.89 -1.25 -18.48
C PHE A 232 -7.55 -1.98 -18.32
N ALA A 233 -6.97 -1.90 -17.13
CA ALA A 233 -5.72 -2.57 -16.79
C ALA A 233 -5.68 -2.98 -15.31
N MET A 234 -5.05 -4.11 -15.02
CA MET A 234 -4.87 -4.63 -13.67
C MET A 234 -3.39 -4.64 -13.27
N LEU A 235 -3.07 -4.16 -12.08
CA LEU A 235 -1.71 -4.24 -11.53
C LEU A 235 -1.21 -5.68 -11.52
N GLU A 236 -2.06 -6.60 -11.10
CA GLU A 236 -1.78 -8.02 -10.86
C GLU A 236 -1.47 -8.80 -12.15
N LYS A 237 -2.08 -8.41 -13.27
CA LYS A 237 -1.95 -9.11 -14.55
C LYS A 237 -1.06 -8.38 -15.56
N ASP A 238 -1.18 -7.06 -15.59
CA ASP A 238 -0.59 -6.26 -16.66
C ASP A 238 0.73 -5.58 -16.26
N VAL A 239 0.97 -5.40 -14.94
CA VAL A 239 2.10 -4.63 -14.42
C VAL A 239 3.07 -5.50 -13.61
N PHE A 240 2.61 -6.16 -12.54
CA PHE A 240 3.49 -6.93 -11.65
C PHE A 240 4.28 -8.03 -12.34
N PRO A 241 3.72 -8.84 -13.25
CA PRO A 241 4.52 -9.84 -13.97
C PRO A 241 5.63 -9.24 -14.82
N LYS A 242 5.41 -8.05 -15.41
CA LYS A 242 6.45 -7.32 -16.16
C LYS A 242 7.56 -6.84 -15.22
N LEU A 243 7.20 -6.22 -14.10
CA LEU A 243 8.17 -5.75 -13.11
C LEU A 243 8.99 -6.90 -12.49
N ALA A 244 8.37 -8.06 -12.26
CA ALA A 244 9.07 -9.26 -11.79
C ALA A 244 10.13 -9.72 -12.82
N LYS A 245 9.77 -9.79 -14.11
CA LYS A 245 10.70 -10.12 -15.20
C LYS A 245 11.85 -9.10 -15.33
N MET A 246 11.58 -7.81 -15.10
CA MET A 246 12.59 -6.75 -15.06
C MET A 246 13.47 -6.81 -13.80
N GLY A 247 13.12 -7.64 -12.82
CA GLY A 247 13.80 -7.70 -11.52
C GLY A 247 13.62 -6.45 -10.66
N ARG A 248 12.54 -5.69 -10.87
CA ARG A 248 12.24 -4.43 -10.21
C ARG A 248 10.98 -4.50 -9.33
N LEU A 249 10.44 -5.72 -9.07
CA LEU A 249 9.34 -6.01 -8.15
C LEU A 249 9.88 -6.66 -6.89
N PHE A 250 9.51 -6.12 -5.74
CA PHE A 250 9.94 -6.61 -4.43
C PHE A 250 8.74 -6.88 -3.53
N GLY A 251 8.92 -7.77 -2.56
CA GLY A 251 7.93 -8.12 -1.55
C GLY A 251 8.37 -7.69 -0.17
N TYR A 252 7.45 -7.14 0.60
CA TYR A 252 7.59 -6.84 2.01
C TYR A 252 6.65 -7.76 2.81
N PRO A 253 7.10 -8.94 3.28
CA PRO A 253 6.31 -9.77 4.18
C PRO A 253 6.11 -9.06 5.52
N PHE A 254 4.86 -9.02 6.00
CA PHE A 254 4.52 -8.41 7.28
C PHE A 254 3.64 -9.36 8.11
N SER A 255 3.71 -9.22 9.43
CA SER A 255 2.96 -10.03 10.41
C SER A 255 1.88 -9.23 11.15
N GLY A 256 1.62 -7.98 10.75
CA GLY A 256 0.54 -7.17 11.29
C GLY A 256 -0.85 -7.70 10.92
N GLN A 257 -1.88 -7.11 11.51
CA GLN A 257 -3.24 -7.48 11.19
C GLN A 257 -3.54 -7.23 9.70
N TRP A 258 -4.23 -8.17 9.08
CA TRP A 258 -4.77 -8.03 7.74
C TRP A 258 -6.10 -8.77 7.60
N PHE A 259 -7.12 -8.08 7.12
CA PHE A 259 -8.46 -8.64 6.88
C PHE A 259 -8.96 -8.17 5.52
N ASP A 260 -9.22 -9.13 4.64
CA ASP A 260 -9.98 -8.91 3.41
C ASP A 260 -11.46 -8.91 3.75
N THR A 261 -12.16 -7.84 3.39
CA THR A 261 -13.63 -7.73 3.57
C THR A 261 -14.37 -7.99 2.25
N GLY A 262 -13.83 -8.85 1.39
CA GLY A 262 -14.34 -9.07 0.04
C GLY A 262 -15.65 -9.84 -0.05
N ASN A 263 -16.12 -10.49 1.02
CA ASN A 263 -17.42 -11.15 1.11
C ASN A 263 -17.96 -11.06 2.54
N ILE A 264 -19.20 -11.51 2.75
CA ILE A 264 -19.89 -11.40 4.06
C ILE A 264 -19.14 -12.15 5.17
N GLU A 265 -18.73 -13.39 4.94
CA GLU A 265 -18.00 -14.21 5.94
C GLU A 265 -16.69 -13.52 6.40
N ARG A 266 -15.90 -13.00 5.46
CA ARG A 266 -14.66 -12.28 5.77
C ARG A 266 -14.91 -10.94 6.45
N TYR A 267 -15.98 -10.26 6.08
CA TYR A 267 -16.41 -9.04 6.74
C TYR A 267 -16.83 -9.30 8.19
N GLU A 268 -17.61 -10.35 8.45
CA GLU A 268 -17.98 -10.78 9.81
C GLU A 268 -16.74 -11.15 10.64
N LYS A 269 -15.75 -11.81 10.03
CA LYS A 269 -14.47 -12.07 10.67
C LYS A 269 -13.74 -10.79 11.05
N ALA A 270 -13.70 -9.82 10.14
CA ALA A 270 -13.09 -8.51 10.40
C ALA A 270 -13.79 -7.78 11.55
N LEU A 271 -15.13 -7.79 11.60
CA LEU A 271 -15.91 -7.22 12.70
C LEU A 271 -15.60 -7.84 14.07
N LYS A 272 -15.23 -9.11 14.12
CA LYS A 272 -14.93 -9.81 15.38
C LYS A 272 -13.49 -9.65 15.84
N GLU A 273 -12.54 -9.60 14.92
CA GLU A 273 -11.11 -9.79 15.21
C GLU A 273 -10.27 -8.55 14.98
N TRP A 274 -10.73 -7.56 14.18
CA TRP A 274 -9.98 -6.33 13.94
C TRP A 274 -9.76 -5.56 15.25
N LYS A 275 -8.56 -5.03 15.42
CA LYS A 275 -8.21 -4.11 16.51
C LYS A 275 -7.71 -2.82 15.90
N ASP A 276 -8.27 -1.69 16.34
CA ASP A 276 -7.90 -0.38 15.84
C ASP A 276 -6.40 -0.11 15.99
N ILE A 277 -5.85 0.55 14.99
CA ILE A 277 -4.44 0.94 14.94
C ILE A 277 -4.20 1.99 16.02
N LYS A 278 -3.19 1.76 16.87
CA LYS A 278 -2.77 2.68 17.93
C LYS A 278 -1.70 3.63 17.43
#